data_a000b8958ffa42b215cb597b15251b16
#
_entry.id   a000b8958ffa42b215cb597b15251b16
#
_cell.length_a   1.000
_cell.length_b   1.000
_cell.length_c   1.000
_cell.angle_alpha   90.00
_cell.angle_beta   90.00
_cell.angle_gamma   90.00
#
_symmetry.space_group_name_H-M   'P 1'
#
loop_
_entity.id
_entity.type
_entity.pdbx_description
1 polymer ?
#
loop_
_entity_poly.entity_id
_entity_poly.type
_entity_poly.pdbx_seq_one_letter_code
_entity_poly.pdbx_strand_id
1 'polypeptide(L)'
;MSDWKIGNDSRRRTTDQLRDLRAANDGGVAWDTEAPADFTYLFHPDRVLMRSDDTADFERAVAQLDKGVLEESPRVDAELLDGQLVRYVLPRRPGGETVPELLDLLERAGLRRGAVSPDHWVHVAPGGGGGGSACPATEPEETGLTEPWPRLAPQKRGRTVSVVVVDTGWNPPSGSDPRTPWLDGVTGDDEENGPELRPYAGHGTFIAGVVRSMAPTSAVFVEGFAVGGIGGGGILESDLVGQLEEALGHDPQVINLSAGCRTRDDLPSIALEVFHRTRLRRRDCVLVAAAGNDSWAAPFWPAAFPWAVGVGSLDRDGRVSDFSNYGVSADVFTLGRNLVNAFPDGTFVCHESPSKGDVRVFSTGLARWSGTSFAAPVVAGLIARHISETGSTAAEARDAVLAGATPDSDPVVGPHLELHPDFE
;
A
#
# COMPACT_ATOMS: atom_id res chain seq x y z
N MET A 1 0.81 -26.08 -13.13
CA MET A 1 0.80 -24.66 -13.50
C MET A 1 -0.27 -24.49 -14.57
N SER A 2 -1.45 -24.04 -14.18
CA SER A 2 -2.51 -23.72 -15.13
C SER A 2 -2.22 -22.33 -15.67
N ASP A 3 -2.13 -22.22 -17.01
CA ASP A 3 -2.07 -20.93 -17.71
C ASP A 3 -3.31 -20.09 -17.34
N TRP A 4 -3.16 -19.24 -16.35
CA TRP A 4 -4.13 -18.19 -16.03
C TRP A 4 -4.13 -17.21 -17.20
N LYS A 5 -5.03 -17.42 -18.12
CA LYS A 5 -5.33 -16.39 -19.12
C LYS A 5 -5.94 -15.22 -18.36
N ILE A 6 -5.22 -14.12 -18.28
CA ILE A 6 -5.75 -12.83 -17.86
C ILE A 6 -7.01 -12.59 -18.65
N GLY A 7 -8.16 -12.59 -17.98
CA GLY A 7 -9.42 -12.32 -18.65
C GLY A 7 -9.42 -10.88 -19.20
N ASN A 8 -10.13 -10.67 -20.30
CA ASN A 8 -10.30 -9.32 -20.88
C ASN A 8 -10.79 -8.30 -19.84
N ASP A 9 -11.50 -8.73 -18.80
CA ASP A 9 -12.03 -7.86 -17.73
C ASP A 9 -10.94 -7.36 -16.79
N SER A 10 -9.94 -8.15 -16.43
CA SER A 10 -8.79 -7.70 -15.64
C SER A 10 -7.99 -6.61 -16.36
N ARG A 11 -7.70 -6.77 -17.64
CA ARG A 11 -6.99 -5.76 -18.43
C ARG A 11 -7.78 -4.46 -18.55
N ARG A 12 -9.10 -4.53 -18.72
CA ARG A 12 -9.98 -3.35 -18.73
C ARG A 12 -9.96 -2.65 -17.39
N ARG A 13 -10.04 -3.40 -16.30
CA ARG A 13 -9.99 -2.88 -14.94
C ARG A 13 -8.70 -2.11 -14.69
N THR A 14 -7.54 -2.70 -14.97
CA THR A 14 -6.23 -2.04 -14.88
C THR A 14 -6.18 -0.74 -15.71
N THR A 15 -6.71 -0.78 -16.94
CA THR A 15 -6.76 0.42 -17.80
C THR A 15 -7.66 1.52 -17.22
N ASP A 16 -8.79 1.17 -16.61
CA ASP A 16 -9.69 2.11 -15.95
C ASP A 16 -8.98 2.79 -14.76
N GLN A 17 -8.33 2.02 -13.90
CA GLN A 17 -7.58 2.53 -12.75
C GLN A 17 -6.43 3.46 -13.15
N LEU A 18 -5.62 3.07 -14.15
CA LEU A 18 -4.53 3.91 -14.65
C LEU A 18 -5.03 5.24 -15.21
N ARG A 19 -6.15 5.22 -15.93
CA ARG A 19 -6.74 6.45 -16.45
C ARG A 19 -7.15 7.36 -15.30
N ASP A 20 -7.80 6.82 -14.29
CA ASP A 20 -8.30 7.60 -13.15
C ASP A 20 -7.12 8.12 -12.30
N LEU A 21 -6.08 7.29 -12.04
CA LEU A 21 -4.85 7.73 -11.38
C LEU A 21 -4.14 8.86 -12.16
N ARG A 22 -4.02 8.73 -13.48
CA ARG A 22 -3.38 9.75 -14.32
C ARG A 22 -4.18 11.05 -14.36
N ALA A 23 -5.52 10.96 -14.42
CA ALA A 23 -6.39 12.12 -14.40
C ALA A 23 -6.32 12.86 -13.06
N ALA A 24 -6.27 12.14 -11.95
CA ALA A 24 -6.15 12.71 -10.61
C ALA A 24 -4.80 13.39 -10.34
N ASN A 25 -3.77 13.09 -11.13
CA ASN A 25 -2.39 13.59 -10.92
C ASN A 25 -1.85 14.44 -12.08
N ASP A 26 -2.73 15.13 -12.81
CA ASP A 26 -2.38 16.08 -13.89
C ASP A 26 -1.37 15.50 -14.91
N GLY A 27 -1.42 14.19 -15.17
CA GLY A 27 -0.51 13.52 -16.07
C GLY A 27 0.86 13.18 -15.48
N GLY A 28 1.10 13.42 -14.19
CA GLY A 28 2.33 13.07 -13.46
C GLY A 28 2.55 11.57 -13.25
N VAL A 29 1.88 10.72 -14.05
CA VAL A 29 1.98 9.26 -14.00
C VAL A 29 2.45 8.72 -15.35
N ALA A 30 3.52 7.95 -15.32
CA ALA A 30 4.07 7.21 -16.45
C ALA A 30 4.21 5.72 -16.07
N TRP A 31 4.35 4.88 -17.06
CA TRP A 31 4.56 3.43 -16.93
C TRP A 31 5.64 2.95 -17.90
N ASP A 32 6.18 1.77 -17.63
CA ASP A 32 7.39 1.22 -18.27
C ASP A 32 7.14 0.48 -19.59
N THR A 33 5.90 0.35 -20.06
CA THR A 33 5.53 -0.41 -21.25
C THR A 33 4.75 0.44 -22.25
N GLU A 34 4.65 0.00 -23.51
CA GLU A 34 3.80 0.66 -24.52
C GLU A 34 2.31 0.47 -24.24
N ALA A 35 1.93 -0.72 -23.76
CA ALA A 35 0.53 -1.05 -23.47
C ALA A 35 0.22 -0.80 -21.97
N PRO A 36 -0.69 0.14 -21.64
CA PRO A 36 -1.01 0.48 -20.26
C PRO A 36 -1.42 -0.71 -19.38
N ALA A 37 -2.12 -1.69 -19.95
CA ALA A 37 -2.56 -2.87 -19.22
C ALA A 37 -1.45 -3.87 -18.85
N ASP A 38 -0.26 -3.71 -19.41
CA ASP A 38 0.87 -4.64 -19.24
C ASP A 38 2.04 -4.00 -18.48
N PHE A 39 1.82 -2.86 -17.82
CA PHE A 39 2.89 -2.17 -17.08
C PHE A 39 3.41 -3.04 -15.92
N THR A 40 4.69 -2.84 -15.59
CA THR A 40 5.33 -3.49 -14.44
C THR A 40 5.34 -2.57 -13.23
N TYR A 41 5.67 -1.29 -13.44
CA TYR A 41 5.70 -0.27 -12.39
C TYR A 41 5.27 1.10 -12.92
N LEU A 42 4.83 1.94 -12.01
CA LEU A 42 4.44 3.32 -12.27
C LEU A 42 5.47 4.27 -11.67
N PHE A 43 5.70 5.40 -12.35
CA PHE A 43 6.68 6.37 -11.90
C PHE A 43 6.33 7.80 -12.34
N HIS A 44 6.92 8.78 -11.67
CA HIS A 44 6.82 10.16 -12.12
C HIS A 44 7.64 10.37 -13.39
N PRO A 45 7.08 10.98 -14.45
CA PRO A 45 7.76 11.09 -15.75
C PRO A 45 9.11 11.80 -15.73
N ASP A 46 9.37 12.67 -14.74
CA ASP A 46 10.55 13.53 -14.73
C ASP A 46 11.37 13.47 -13.43
N ARG A 47 10.99 12.61 -12.45
CA ARG A 47 11.66 12.57 -11.15
C ARG A 47 12.45 11.29 -10.94
N VAL A 48 13.59 11.45 -10.29
CA VAL A 48 14.43 10.33 -9.82
C VAL A 48 14.86 10.54 -8.39
N LEU A 49 15.10 9.42 -7.71
CA LEU A 49 15.53 9.37 -6.31
C LEU A 49 16.90 8.72 -6.19
N MET A 50 17.68 9.20 -5.26
CA MET A 50 18.97 8.62 -4.91
C MET A 50 19.33 8.90 -3.45
N ARG A 51 20.22 8.10 -2.90
CA ARG A 51 20.86 8.42 -1.62
C ARG A 51 21.80 9.60 -1.79
N SER A 52 21.98 10.41 -0.76
CA SER A 52 22.91 11.55 -0.79
C SER A 52 24.35 11.15 -1.21
N ASP A 53 24.78 9.97 -0.80
CA ASP A 53 26.11 9.44 -1.13
C ASP A 53 26.28 9.13 -2.63
N ASP A 54 25.20 8.91 -3.36
CA ASP A 54 25.21 8.58 -4.78
C ASP A 54 25.15 9.83 -5.70
N THR A 55 24.93 11.02 -5.16
CA THR A 55 24.74 12.27 -5.95
C THR A 55 25.93 12.65 -6.81
N ALA A 56 27.15 12.55 -6.27
CA ALA A 56 28.36 12.87 -7.02
C ALA A 56 28.62 11.92 -8.18
N ASP A 57 28.26 10.65 -8.03
CA ASP A 57 28.38 9.64 -9.10
C ASP A 57 27.33 9.87 -10.18
N PHE A 58 26.10 10.23 -9.78
CA PHE A 58 25.04 10.61 -10.69
C PHE A 58 25.41 11.82 -11.53
N GLU A 59 25.84 12.93 -10.90
CA GLU A 59 26.24 14.15 -11.61
C GLU A 59 27.40 13.90 -12.59
N ARG A 60 28.35 13.04 -12.20
CA ARG A 60 29.46 12.62 -13.04
C ARG A 60 29.01 11.81 -14.25
N ALA A 61 28.03 10.91 -14.08
CA ALA A 61 27.46 10.14 -15.19
C ALA A 61 26.63 11.04 -16.13
N VAL A 62 25.86 11.97 -15.58
CA VAL A 62 25.12 12.99 -16.38
C VAL A 62 26.05 13.81 -17.25
N ALA A 63 27.21 14.23 -16.72
CA ALA A 63 28.20 14.98 -17.48
C ALA A 63 28.79 14.22 -18.68
N GLN A 64 28.64 12.90 -18.74
CA GLN A 64 29.08 12.05 -19.84
C GLN A 64 28.00 11.79 -20.91
N LEU A 65 26.75 12.20 -20.64
CA LEU A 65 25.67 12.06 -21.63
C LEU A 65 25.91 12.97 -22.84
N ASP A 66 25.49 12.54 -23.99
CA ASP A 66 25.52 13.32 -25.22
C ASP A 66 24.69 14.62 -25.08
N LYS A 67 25.23 15.71 -25.65
CA LYS A 67 24.53 17.00 -25.65
C LYS A 67 23.19 16.84 -26.37
N GLY A 68 22.13 17.10 -25.65
CA GLY A 68 20.79 17.07 -26.20
C GLY A 68 19.95 15.87 -25.81
N VAL A 69 20.46 14.94 -25.01
CA VAL A 69 19.67 13.90 -24.34
C VAL A 69 18.73 14.56 -23.31
N LEU A 70 19.23 15.50 -22.55
CA LEU A 70 18.41 16.35 -21.67
C LEU A 70 18.22 17.75 -22.27
N GLU A 71 17.12 18.41 -21.97
CA GLU A 71 16.85 19.80 -22.39
C GLU A 71 17.71 20.78 -21.59
N GLU A 72 17.83 20.55 -20.29
CA GLU A 72 18.65 21.30 -19.34
C GLU A 72 19.37 20.34 -18.38
N SER A 73 20.27 20.88 -17.57
CA SER A 73 20.92 20.10 -16.51
C SER A 73 19.92 19.65 -15.46
N PRO A 74 20.02 18.42 -14.93
CA PRO A 74 19.24 17.99 -13.78
C PRO A 74 19.39 18.93 -12.60
N ARG A 75 18.33 19.07 -11.82
CA ARG A 75 18.34 19.92 -10.63
C ARG A 75 17.77 19.20 -9.42
N VAL A 76 18.30 19.50 -8.25
CA VAL A 76 17.70 19.07 -6.98
C VAL A 76 16.32 19.70 -6.86
N ASP A 77 15.32 18.89 -6.59
CA ASP A 77 13.93 19.28 -6.35
C ASP A 77 13.61 19.26 -4.84
N ALA A 78 14.09 18.24 -4.13
CA ALA A 78 13.94 18.13 -2.70
C ALA A 78 15.08 17.34 -2.05
N GLU A 79 15.39 17.70 -0.80
CA GLU A 79 16.19 16.91 0.12
C GLU A 79 15.29 16.43 1.24
N LEU A 80 15.18 15.11 1.39
CA LEU A 80 14.28 14.43 2.30
C LEU A 80 15.06 13.64 3.35
N LEU A 81 14.41 13.31 4.47
CA LEU A 81 15.02 12.52 5.55
C LEU A 81 16.37 13.10 6.03
N ASP A 82 16.36 14.41 6.35
CA ASP A 82 17.56 15.18 6.74
C ASP A 82 18.67 15.15 5.66
N GLY A 83 18.30 15.23 4.39
CA GLY A 83 19.23 15.22 3.26
C GLY A 83 19.83 13.84 2.94
N GLN A 84 19.34 12.75 3.56
CA GLN A 84 19.81 11.40 3.26
C GLN A 84 19.20 10.81 1.99
N LEU A 85 18.06 11.35 1.56
CA LEU A 85 17.38 11.02 0.29
C LEU A 85 17.28 12.30 -0.53
N VAL A 86 17.70 12.25 -1.79
CA VAL A 86 17.68 13.41 -2.69
C VAL A 86 16.80 13.09 -3.89
N ARG A 87 15.87 14.01 -4.18
CA ARG A 87 15.01 13.97 -5.38
C ARG A 87 15.54 14.95 -6.40
N TYR A 88 15.76 14.49 -7.63
CA TYR A 88 16.13 15.30 -8.78
C TYR A 88 14.98 15.34 -9.79
N VAL A 89 14.85 16.50 -10.46
CA VAL A 89 14.09 16.61 -11.71
C VAL A 89 15.05 16.48 -12.88
N LEU A 90 14.67 15.62 -13.83
CA LEU A 90 15.33 15.45 -15.12
C LEU A 90 14.54 16.21 -16.19
N PRO A 91 15.04 17.35 -16.69
CA PRO A 91 14.38 18.11 -17.75
C PRO A 91 14.48 17.35 -19.08
N ARG A 92 13.51 16.46 -19.33
CA ARG A 92 13.48 15.66 -20.56
C ARG A 92 12.93 16.44 -21.76
N ARG A 93 13.42 16.11 -22.92
CA ARG A 93 12.83 16.65 -24.16
C ARG A 93 11.47 16.01 -24.45
N PRO A 94 10.49 16.76 -24.95
CA PRO A 94 9.27 16.19 -25.45
C PRO A 94 9.57 15.13 -26.55
N GLY A 95 9.06 13.90 -26.34
CA GLY A 95 9.34 12.77 -27.26
C GLY A 95 10.75 12.19 -27.20
N GLY A 96 11.58 12.62 -26.23
CA GLY A 96 12.89 12.01 -25.92
C GLY A 96 12.75 10.78 -25.01
N GLU A 97 13.90 10.32 -24.52
CA GLU A 97 14.00 9.15 -23.65
C GLU A 97 13.12 9.29 -22.40
N THR A 98 12.52 8.18 -21.98
CA THR A 98 11.80 8.07 -20.69
C THR A 98 12.80 8.02 -19.53
N VAL A 99 12.34 8.21 -18.28
CA VAL A 99 13.21 8.09 -17.10
C VAL A 99 13.93 6.73 -17.04
N PRO A 100 13.26 5.58 -17.25
CA PRO A 100 13.96 4.29 -17.31
C PRO A 100 15.05 4.23 -18.37
N GLU A 101 14.78 4.70 -19.59
CA GLU A 101 15.77 4.74 -20.69
C GLU A 101 16.96 5.65 -20.36
N LEU A 102 16.72 6.80 -19.73
CA LEU A 102 17.79 7.68 -19.24
C LEU A 102 18.64 7.01 -18.16
N LEU A 103 18.03 6.25 -17.26
CA LEU A 103 18.77 5.48 -16.25
C LEU A 103 19.64 4.41 -16.91
N ASP A 104 19.15 3.74 -17.97
CA ASP A 104 19.96 2.79 -18.75
C ASP A 104 21.15 3.48 -19.42
N LEU A 105 20.98 4.71 -19.91
CA LEU A 105 22.10 5.50 -20.48
C LEU A 105 23.13 5.87 -19.41
N LEU A 106 22.68 6.29 -18.24
CA LEU A 106 23.55 6.65 -17.11
C LEU A 106 24.33 5.44 -16.58
N GLU A 107 23.69 4.28 -16.50
CA GLU A 107 24.35 3.02 -16.11
C GLU A 107 25.42 2.61 -17.13
N ARG A 108 25.16 2.79 -18.42
CA ARG A 108 26.18 2.61 -19.48
C ARG A 108 27.32 3.63 -19.38
N ALA A 109 27.06 4.83 -18.87
CA ALA A 109 28.05 5.86 -18.60
C ALA A 109 28.80 5.64 -17.27
N GLY A 110 28.57 4.51 -16.57
CA GLY A 110 29.32 4.11 -15.38
C GLY A 110 28.62 4.38 -14.05
N LEU A 111 27.34 4.82 -14.06
CA LEU A 111 26.54 4.87 -12.84
C LEU A 111 26.27 3.45 -12.35
N ARG A 112 26.43 3.22 -11.04
CA ARG A 112 26.13 1.92 -10.43
C ARG A 112 24.62 1.63 -10.53
N ARG A 113 24.26 0.44 -11.03
CA ARG A 113 22.86 -0.01 -11.07
C ARG A 113 22.21 0.06 -9.69
N GLY A 114 21.04 0.64 -9.60
CA GLY A 114 20.31 0.84 -8.35
C GLY A 114 20.86 1.97 -7.44
N ALA A 115 21.80 2.79 -7.93
CA ALA A 115 22.21 4.03 -7.25
C ALA A 115 21.13 5.10 -7.37
N VAL A 116 20.42 5.11 -8.50
CA VAL A 116 19.32 6.00 -8.82
C VAL A 116 18.11 5.17 -9.25
N SER A 117 16.93 5.56 -8.82
CA SER A 117 15.66 4.95 -9.24
C SER A 117 14.69 6.02 -9.78
N PRO A 118 13.73 5.65 -10.62
CA PRO A 118 12.56 6.50 -10.82
C PRO A 118 11.92 6.81 -9.46
N ASP A 119 11.20 7.93 -9.34
CA ASP A 119 10.30 8.18 -8.22
C ASP A 119 9.01 7.41 -8.48
N HIS A 120 8.85 6.24 -7.82
CA HIS A 120 7.76 5.33 -8.12
C HIS A 120 6.46 5.75 -7.46
N TRP A 121 5.34 5.39 -8.10
CA TRP A 121 4.03 5.50 -7.50
C TRP A 121 3.77 4.28 -6.61
N VAL A 122 3.59 4.54 -5.33
CA VAL A 122 3.04 3.61 -4.33
C VAL A 122 1.53 3.77 -4.33
N HIS A 123 0.77 2.71 -4.43
CA HIS A 123 -0.67 2.79 -4.62
C HIS A 123 -1.44 1.77 -3.76
N VAL A 124 -2.61 2.20 -3.31
CA VAL A 124 -3.67 1.32 -2.77
C VAL A 124 -4.41 0.60 -3.90
N ALA A 125 -4.20 1.05 -5.13
CA ALA A 125 -4.62 0.58 -6.45
C ALA A 125 -3.44 0.83 -7.41
N PRO A 126 -3.40 0.52 -8.64
CA PRO A 126 -3.66 -0.63 -9.43
C PRO A 126 -2.51 -1.66 -9.42
N GLY A 127 -2.82 -2.90 -9.52
CA GLY A 127 -1.87 -3.94 -9.83
C GLY A 127 -1.41 -3.86 -11.27
N GLY A 128 -0.10 -3.94 -11.51
CA GLY A 128 0.50 -3.93 -12.83
C GLY A 128 1.11 -5.27 -13.21
N GLY A 129 1.01 -5.57 -14.48
CA GLY A 129 1.82 -6.57 -15.15
C GLY A 129 1.32 -8.01 -15.07
N GLY A 130 0.99 -8.56 -16.22
CA GLY A 130 0.94 -10.00 -16.52
C GLY A 130 -0.13 -10.84 -15.84
N GLY A 131 -0.63 -10.49 -14.69
CA GLY A 131 -1.61 -11.23 -13.91
C GLY A 131 -2.95 -10.52 -13.71
N GLY A 132 -3.02 -9.20 -13.87
CA GLY A 132 -4.27 -8.47 -14.04
C GLY A 132 -5.20 -8.44 -12.84
N SER A 133 -4.68 -8.33 -11.63
CA SER A 133 -5.48 -7.97 -10.46
C SER A 133 -5.17 -6.56 -10.02
N ALA A 134 -6.17 -5.89 -9.48
CA ALA A 134 -6.11 -4.53 -9.02
C ALA A 134 -6.05 -4.46 -7.49
N CYS A 135 -5.43 -3.44 -6.95
CA CYS A 135 -5.46 -3.16 -5.52
C CYS A 135 -6.42 -2.00 -5.20
N PRO A 136 -7.37 -2.13 -4.27
CA PRO A 136 -7.83 -3.40 -3.68
C PRO A 136 -8.37 -4.36 -4.74
N ALA A 137 -8.42 -5.64 -4.43
CA ALA A 137 -8.81 -6.66 -5.42
C ALA A 137 -10.25 -6.51 -5.94
N THR A 138 -11.11 -5.82 -5.21
CA THR A 138 -12.48 -5.48 -5.62
C THR A 138 -12.79 -4.01 -5.29
N GLU A 139 -13.86 -3.47 -5.84
CA GLU A 139 -14.51 -2.27 -5.33
C GLU A 139 -15.42 -2.63 -4.14
N PRO A 140 -15.70 -1.66 -3.22
CA PRO A 140 -16.53 -1.92 -2.06
C PRO A 140 -17.94 -2.33 -2.48
N GLU A 141 -18.50 -3.34 -1.82
CA GLU A 141 -19.83 -3.87 -2.10
C GLU A 141 -20.78 -3.64 -0.90
N GLU A 142 -22.05 -3.43 -1.20
CA GLU A 142 -23.09 -3.38 -0.18
C GLU A 142 -23.16 -4.72 0.56
N THR A 143 -23.52 -4.68 1.84
CA THR A 143 -23.66 -5.88 2.67
C THR A 143 -24.96 -5.86 3.44
N GLY A 144 -25.57 -7.03 3.60
CA GLY A 144 -26.71 -7.23 4.52
C GLY A 144 -26.32 -7.54 5.96
N LEU A 145 -24.99 -7.57 6.25
CA LEU A 145 -24.51 -7.80 7.62
C LEU A 145 -24.66 -6.53 8.45
N THR A 146 -24.88 -6.71 9.74
CA THR A 146 -25.02 -5.63 10.74
C THR A 146 -23.83 -5.57 11.70
N GLU A 147 -22.90 -6.49 11.56
CA GLU A 147 -21.69 -6.62 12.38
C GLU A 147 -20.46 -6.83 11.49
N PRO A 148 -19.27 -6.48 11.95
CA PRO A 148 -18.03 -6.72 11.19
C PRO A 148 -17.77 -8.23 11.05
N TRP A 149 -17.08 -8.58 9.98
CA TRP A 149 -16.54 -9.91 9.78
C TRP A 149 -15.10 -9.79 9.25
N PRO A 150 -14.07 -10.35 9.92
CA PRO A 150 -14.15 -11.13 11.16
C PRO A 150 -14.75 -10.33 12.33
N ARG A 151 -15.38 -11.06 13.27
CA ARG A 151 -16.01 -10.46 14.46
C ARG A 151 -14.99 -9.79 15.37
N LEU A 152 -15.50 -8.92 16.23
CA LEU A 152 -14.67 -8.25 17.22
C LEU A 152 -14.01 -9.25 18.17
N ALA A 153 -12.71 -9.12 18.37
CA ALA A 153 -12.01 -9.88 19.36
C ALA A 153 -12.57 -9.63 20.77
N PRO A 154 -12.60 -10.67 21.63
CA PRO A 154 -12.95 -10.45 23.04
C PRO A 154 -11.99 -9.44 23.65
N GLN A 155 -12.54 -8.43 24.32
CA GLN A 155 -11.75 -7.39 24.98
C GLN A 155 -11.06 -7.98 26.20
N LYS A 156 -9.72 -7.99 26.21
CA LYS A 156 -8.92 -8.34 27.38
C LYS A 156 -8.30 -7.08 27.98
N ARG A 157 -8.05 -7.12 29.29
CA ARG A 157 -7.31 -6.03 29.95
C ARG A 157 -5.86 -6.03 29.48
N GLY A 158 -5.38 -4.87 29.07
CA GLY A 158 -4.00 -4.68 28.63
C GLY A 158 -3.66 -3.19 28.58
N ARG A 159 -2.43 -2.87 28.18
CA ARG A 159 -2.03 -1.47 27.92
C ARG A 159 -2.62 -1.00 26.59
N THR A 160 -2.86 0.30 26.47
CA THR A 160 -3.19 0.90 25.17
C THR A 160 -1.96 0.81 24.26
N VAL A 161 -2.17 0.42 23.02
CA VAL A 161 -1.16 0.33 21.96
C VAL A 161 -1.54 1.31 20.87
N SER A 162 -0.59 2.14 20.44
CA SER A 162 -0.78 3.05 19.31
C SER A 162 -0.56 2.31 17.99
N VAL A 163 -1.54 2.40 17.10
CA VAL A 163 -1.48 1.89 15.72
C VAL A 163 -1.77 3.04 14.79
N VAL A 164 -0.89 3.27 13.82
CA VAL A 164 -1.14 4.24 12.75
C VAL A 164 -1.41 3.49 11.45
N VAL A 165 -2.50 3.85 10.80
CA VAL A 165 -2.90 3.40 9.47
C VAL A 165 -2.51 4.50 8.49
N VAL A 166 -1.55 4.27 7.62
CA VAL A 166 -1.15 5.24 6.58
C VAL A 166 -1.89 4.86 5.30
N ASP A 167 -2.90 5.67 4.94
CA ASP A 167 -3.88 5.33 3.90
C ASP A 167 -4.61 6.56 3.33
N THR A 168 -5.85 6.39 2.82
CA THR A 168 -6.64 7.45 2.18
C THR A 168 -7.18 8.51 3.14
N GLY A 169 -7.13 8.30 4.44
CA GLY A 169 -7.68 9.18 5.46
C GLY A 169 -8.86 8.57 6.23
N TRP A 170 -9.46 9.38 7.09
CA TRP A 170 -10.51 9.01 8.01
C TRP A 170 -11.85 9.61 7.60
N ASN A 171 -12.81 8.76 7.28
CA ASN A 171 -14.17 9.13 6.92
C ASN A 171 -15.17 8.15 7.56
N PRO A 172 -15.44 8.27 8.86
CA PRO A 172 -16.34 7.36 9.54
C PRO A 172 -17.80 7.58 9.11
N PRO A 173 -18.65 6.54 9.21
CA PRO A 173 -20.09 6.74 9.11
C PRO A 173 -20.53 7.77 10.16
N SER A 174 -21.29 8.75 9.75
CA SER A 174 -21.87 9.91 10.46
C SER A 174 -21.66 10.01 12.00
N GLY A 175 -20.50 10.53 12.44
CA GLY A 175 -20.21 10.83 13.85
C GLY A 175 -19.99 9.59 14.72
N SER A 176 -20.34 9.68 16.04
CA SER A 176 -20.35 8.50 16.93
C SER A 176 -21.55 7.62 16.59
N ASP A 177 -21.42 6.84 15.52
CA ASP A 177 -22.50 6.04 14.97
C ASP A 177 -22.71 4.77 15.82
N PRO A 178 -23.92 4.54 16.36
CA PRO A 178 -24.22 3.33 17.11
C PRO A 178 -24.11 2.04 16.27
N ARG A 179 -24.05 2.15 14.95
CA ARG A 179 -23.86 1.02 14.04
C ARG A 179 -22.42 0.49 14.03
N THR A 180 -21.45 1.33 14.40
CA THR A 180 -20.02 1.02 14.37
C THR A 180 -19.31 1.38 15.70
N PRO A 181 -19.79 0.84 16.86
CA PRO A 181 -19.29 1.25 18.17
C PRO A 181 -17.81 0.89 18.42
N TRP A 182 -17.23 -0.02 17.66
CA TRP A 182 -15.79 -0.35 17.76
C TRP A 182 -14.88 0.73 17.18
N LEU A 183 -15.43 1.71 16.46
CA LEU A 183 -14.66 2.88 15.99
C LEU A 183 -14.53 3.98 17.04
N ASP A 184 -15.17 3.85 18.20
CA ASP A 184 -15.06 4.86 19.25
C ASP A 184 -13.61 5.10 19.65
N GLY A 185 -13.18 6.38 19.61
CA GLY A 185 -11.81 6.77 19.88
C GLY A 185 -10.80 6.57 18.74
N VAL A 186 -11.21 6.12 17.56
CA VAL A 186 -10.40 6.22 16.34
C VAL A 186 -10.42 7.67 15.88
N THR A 187 -9.27 8.18 15.47
CA THR A 187 -9.10 9.54 14.93
C THR A 187 -8.23 9.47 13.67
N GLY A 188 -8.16 10.54 12.91
CA GLY A 188 -7.33 10.61 11.72
C GLY A 188 -7.52 11.90 10.95
N ASP A 189 -6.79 12.04 9.86
CA ASP A 189 -6.92 13.13 8.92
C ASP A 189 -8.18 12.96 8.08
N ASP A 190 -8.94 14.03 7.94
CA ASP A 190 -10.20 13.99 7.22
C ASP A 190 -10.00 13.56 5.75
N GLU A 191 -10.67 12.49 5.37
CA GLU A 191 -10.84 12.13 3.97
C GLU A 191 -11.97 12.97 3.39
N GLU A 192 -11.61 13.97 2.57
CA GLU A 192 -12.60 14.83 1.93
C GLU A 192 -13.42 14.07 0.89
N ASN A 193 -14.69 13.88 1.16
CA ASN A 193 -15.68 13.34 0.23
C ASN A 193 -16.88 14.27 0.10
N GLY A 194 -17.38 14.36 -1.14
CA GLY A 194 -18.67 14.95 -1.42
C GLY A 194 -19.82 13.96 -1.13
N PRO A 195 -21.06 14.26 -1.56
CA PRO A 195 -22.19 13.32 -1.47
C PRO A 195 -21.99 12.06 -2.34
N GLU A 196 -21.10 12.11 -3.32
CA GLU A 196 -20.62 10.98 -4.10
C GLU A 196 -19.24 10.59 -3.60
N LEU A 197 -19.11 9.32 -3.20
CA LEU A 197 -17.86 8.76 -2.70
C LEU A 197 -16.87 8.60 -3.87
N ARG A 198 -15.64 9.09 -3.67
CA ARG A 198 -14.57 8.98 -4.67
C ARG A 198 -14.08 7.52 -4.80
N PRO A 199 -13.34 7.19 -5.86
CA PRO A 199 -12.58 5.93 -5.90
C PRO A 199 -11.73 5.78 -4.64
N TYR A 200 -11.76 4.57 -4.06
CA TYR A 200 -11.04 4.24 -2.82
C TYR A 200 -11.48 4.98 -1.55
N ALA A 201 -12.55 5.80 -1.61
CA ALA A 201 -13.12 6.43 -0.44
C ALA A 201 -13.42 5.39 0.65
N GLY A 202 -13.10 5.73 1.90
CA GLY A 202 -13.32 4.87 3.06
C GLY A 202 -12.34 3.71 3.20
N HIS A 203 -11.32 3.58 2.35
CA HIS A 203 -10.34 2.50 2.44
C HIS A 203 -9.60 2.55 3.79
N GLY A 204 -9.05 3.70 4.19
CA GLY A 204 -8.41 3.88 5.49
C GLY A 204 -9.36 3.66 6.67
N THR A 205 -10.63 4.07 6.55
CA THR A 205 -11.68 3.83 7.55
C THR A 205 -11.95 2.33 7.73
N PHE A 206 -12.08 1.60 6.63
CA PHE A 206 -12.29 0.15 6.65
C PHE A 206 -11.11 -0.56 7.34
N ILE A 207 -9.88 -0.20 6.99
CA ILE A 207 -8.66 -0.74 7.57
C ILE A 207 -8.59 -0.47 9.08
N ALA A 208 -8.85 0.77 9.51
CA ALA A 208 -8.91 1.12 10.93
C ALA A 208 -9.95 0.29 11.68
N GLY A 209 -11.10 0.04 11.06
CA GLY A 209 -12.14 -0.83 11.57
C GLY A 209 -11.68 -2.29 11.73
N VAL A 210 -10.90 -2.82 10.77
CA VAL A 210 -10.31 -4.17 10.88
C VAL A 210 -9.29 -4.23 12.01
N VAL A 211 -8.38 -3.24 12.14
CA VAL A 211 -7.45 -3.17 13.27
C VAL A 211 -8.21 -3.19 14.60
N ARG A 212 -9.26 -2.39 14.74
CA ARG A 212 -10.11 -2.32 15.94
C ARG A 212 -10.87 -3.63 16.19
N SER A 213 -11.26 -4.35 15.15
CA SER A 213 -11.87 -5.68 15.30
C SER A 213 -10.91 -6.66 15.96
N MET A 214 -9.61 -6.63 15.60
CA MET A 214 -8.59 -7.53 16.16
C MET A 214 -8.04 -7.04 17.50
N ALA A 215 -7.91 -5.72 17.69
CA ALA A 215 -7.35 -5.07 18.87
C ALA A 215 -8.29 -3.96 19.40
N PRO A 216 -9.40 -4.31 20.08
CA PRO A 216 -10.44 -3.36 20.47
C PRO A 216 -9.98 -2.21 21.37
N THR A 217 -8.85 -2.36 22.09
CA THR A 217 -8.31 -1.36 23.03
C THR A 217 -7.20 -0.50 22.44
N SER A 218 -6.84 -0.71 21.18
CA SER A 218 -5.80 0.09 20.52
C SER A 218 -6.25 1.52 20.29
N ALA A 219 -5.34 2.47 20.46
CA ALA A 219 -5.48 3.82 19.93
C ALA A 219 -5.11 3.78 18.45
N VAL A 220 -6.07 4.04 17.57
CA VAL A 220 -5.85 4.02 16.12
C VAL A 220 -5.94 5.44 15.58
N PHE A 221 -4.92 5.84 14.84
CA PHE A 221 -4.91 7.06 14.04
C PHE A 221 -4.80 6.70 12.56
N VAL A 222 -5.61 7.34 11.71
CA VAL A 222 -5.54 7.18 10.26
C VAL A 222 -4.83 8.40 9.68
N GLU A 223 -3.59 8.20 9.25
CA GLU A 223 -2.79 9.18 8.53
C GLU A 223 -3.21 9.20 7.07
N GLY A 224 -3.69 10.34 6.60
CA GLY A 224 -4.14 10.51 5.22
C GLY A 224 -3.00 10.82 4.26
N PHE A 225 -3.01 10.30 3.06
CA PHE A 225 -2.12 10.76 2.00
C PHE A 225 -2.42 12.23 1.67
N ALA A 226 -1.64 13.15 2.24
CA ALA A 226 -1.93 14.58 2.27
C ALA A 226 -1.80 15.29 0.92
N VAL A 227 -1.31 14.67 -0.14
CA VAL A 227 -0.94 15.40 -1.36
C VAL A 227 -1.67 14.89 -2.58
N GLY A 228 -2.41 15.81 -3.21
CA GLY A 228 -2.68 15.94 -4.66
C GLY A 228 -3.27 14.75 -5.42
N GLY A 229 -3.44 13.59 -4.78
CA GLY A 229 -3.81 12.36 -5.44
C GLY A 229 -5.04 11.66 -4.86
N ILE A 230 -5.82 12.33 -4.04
CA ILE A 230 -6.99 11.76 -3.33
C ILE A 230 -8.01 11.08 -4.26
N GLY A 231 -8.04 11.45 -5.54
CA GLY A 231 -8.93 10.80 -6.53
C GLY A 231 -8.40 9.50 -7.13
N GLY A 232 -7.10 9.18 -6.98
CA GLY A 232 -6.44 8.11 -7.73
C GLY A 232 -5.78 7.00 -6.93
N GLY A 233 -5.88 7.01 -5.60
CA GLY A 233 -5.40 5.92 -4.74
C GLY A 233 -3.88 5.68 -4.77
N GLY A 234 -3.06 6.70 -5.01
CA GLY A 234 -1.61 6.57 -5.04
C GLY A 234 -0.86 7.79 -4.54
N ILE A 235 0.40 7.58 -4.14
CA ILE A 235 1.34 8.60 -3.66
C ILE A 235 2.73 8.27 -4.20
N LEU A 236 3.56 9.27 -4.50
CA LEU A 236 4.96 9.03 -4.85
C LEU A 236 5.74 8.50 -3.65
N GLU A 237 6.68 7.57 -3.86
CA GLU A 237 7.49 7.03 -2.75
C GLU A 237 8.29 8.11 -2.02
N SER A 238 8.68 9.18 -2.72
CA SER A 238 9.34 10.35 -2.12
C SER A 238 8.41 11.15 -1.19
N ASP A 239 7.12 11.21 -1.47
CA ASP A 239 6.14 11.92 -0.65
C ASP A 239 5.64 11.00 0.49
N LEU A 240 5.53 9.67 0.24
CA LEU A 240 5.16 8.68 1.24
C LEU A 240 6.12 8.67 2.44
N VAL A 241 7.43 8.88 2.24
CA VAL A 241 8.36 8.92 3.38
C VAL A 241 8.08 10.09 4.31
N GLY A 242 7.53 11.20 3.81
CA GLY A 242 7.05 12.31 4.63
C GLY A 242 5.86 11.89 5.49
N GLN A 243 4.86 11.23 4.90
CA GLN A 243 3.70 10.71 5.63
C GLN A 243 4.09 9.66 6.68
N LEU A 244 5.08 8.81 6.36
CA LEU A 244 5.62 7.85 7.33
C LEU A 244 6.39 8.54 8.47
N GLU A 245 7.05 9.70 8.23
CA GLU A 245 7.64 10.52 9.30
C GLU A 245 6.55 11.14 10.20
N GLU A 246 5.46 11.64 9.62
CA GLU A 246 4.29 12.16 10.35
C GLU A 246 3.64 11.04 11.18
N ALA A 247 3.43 9.87 10.59
CA ALA A 247 2.94 8.68 11.28
C ALA A 247 3.80 8.31 12.50
N LEU A 248 5.14 8.38 12.40
CA LEU A 248 6.04 8.16 13.53
C LEU A 248 5.91 9.24 14.62
N GLY A 249 5.37 10.41 14.31
CA GLY A 249 5.06 11.47 15.26
C GLY A 249 4.00 11.07 16.30
N HIS A 250 3.13 10.11 15.99
CA HIS A 250 2.14 9.53 16.89
C HIS A 250 2.71 8.43 17.82
N ASP A 251 4.03 8.19 17.79
CA ASP A 251 4.75 7.17 18.58
C ASP A 251 4.11 5.78 18.50
N PRO A 252 3.83 5.25 17.27
CA PRO A 252 3.16 3.98 17.11
C PRO A 252 4.06 2.80 17.44
N GLN A 253 3.45 1.73 17.96
CA GLN A 253 4.08 0.41 18.04
C GLN A 253 3.85 -0.41 16.76
N VAL A 254 2.81 -0.06 15.99
CA VAL A 254 2.51 -0.70 14.71
C VAL A 254 2.10 0.36 13.69
N ILE A 255 2.70 0.32 12.52
CA ILE A 255 2.24 1.06 11.33
C ILE A 255 1.65 0.03 10.37
N ASN A 256 0.41 0.26 9.92
CA ASN A 256 -0.20 -0.48 8.82
C ASN A 256 -0.13 0.34 7.54
N LEU A 257 0.51 -0.19 6.51
CA LEU A 257 0.57 0.40 5.18
C LEU A 257 -0.06 -0.58 4.17
N SER A 258 -1.32 -0.37 3.88
CA SER A 258 -2.07 -1.20 2.91
C SER A 258 -1.87 -0.71 1.47
N ALA A 259 -0.63 -0.35 1.15
CA ALA A 259 -0.19 0.16 -0.14
C ALA A 259 1.21 -0.37 -0.47
N GLY A 260 1.56 -0.34 -1.75
CA GLY A 260 2.89 -0.73 -2.19
C GLY A 260 3.10 -0.50 -3.69
N CYS A 261 4.28 -0.87 -4.16
CA CYS A 261 4.61 -0.79 -5.58
C CYS A 261 5.64 -1.85 -5.99
N ARG A 262 5.65 -2.13 -7.29
CA ARG A 262 6.82 -2.72 -7.96
C ARG A 262 7.76 -1.60 -8.41
N THR A 263 8.99 -1.93 -8.61
CA THR A 263 10.05 -0.98 -8.94
C THR A 263 10.81 -1.41 -10.21
N ARG A 264 11.54 -0.50 -10.81
CA ARG A 264 12.43 -0.82 -11.93
C ARG A 264 13.41 -1.95 -11.55
N ASP A 265 13.45 -3.00 -12.36
CA ASP A 265 14.31 -4.17 -12.18
C ASP A 265 14.07 -4.96 -10.88
N ASP A 266 12.90 -4.81 -10.25
CA ASP A 266 12.55 -5.40 -8.96
C ASP A 266 13.52 -5.00 -7.81
N LEU A 267 14.28 -3.91 -7.97
CA LEU A 267 15.23 -3.41 -6.97
C LEU A 267 14.48 -2.80 -5.77
N PRO A 268 15.06 -2.88 -4.57
CA PRO A 268 14.44 -2.26 -3.39
C PRO A 268 14.17 -0.76 -3.57
N SER A 269 12.99 -0.29 -3.10
CA SER A 269 12.68 1.15 -3.05
C SER A 269 13.75 1.89 -2.25
N ILE A 270 14.42 2.84 -2.89
CA ILE A 270 15.47 3.66 -2.25
C ILE A 270 14.88 4.51 -1.13
N ALA A 271 13.72 5.09 -1.35
CA ALA A 271 13.07 5.95 -0.37
C ALA A 271 12.73 5.19 0.92
N LEU A 272 12.09 4.04 0.79
CA LEU A 272 11.69 3.21 1.92
C LEU A 272 12.89 2.59 2.66
N GLU A 273 13.95 2.23 1.93
CA GLU A 273 15.20 1.76 2.54
C GLU A 273 15.85 2.86 3.39
N VAL A 274 15.94 4.09 2.85
CA VAL A 274 16.51 5.23 3.57
C VAL A 274 15.63 5.58 4.78
N PHE A 275 14.31 5.58 4.64
CA PHE A 275 13.37 5.79 5.76
C PHE A 275 13.60 4.77 6.87
N HIS A 276 13.63 3.48 6.56
CA HIS A 276 13.90 2.45 7.56
C HIS A 276 15.22 2.69 8.26
N ARG A 277 16.31 2.89 7.51
CA ARG A 277 17.67 3.07 8.05
C ARG A 277 17.78 4.28 8.97
N THR A 278 17.12 5.39 8.63
CA THR A 278 17.29 6.69 9.33
C THR A 278 16.24 6.93 10.42
N ARG A 279 15.04 6.35 10.29
CA ARG A 279 13.88 6.62 11.17
C ARG A 279 13.36 5.37 11.88
N LEU A 280 12.81 4.41 11.14
CA LEU A 280 12.04 3.30 11.69
C LEU A 280 12.90 2.35 12.55
N ARG A 281 14.10 1.99 12.09
CA ARG A 281 15.01 1.04 12.78
C ARG A 281 15.33 1.39 14.23
N ARG A 282 15.16 2.65 14.62
CA ARG A 282 15.47 3.16 15.97
C ARG A 282 14.25 3.21 16.89
N ARG A 283 13.10 2.78 16.42
CA ARG A 283 11.83 2.79 17.13
C ARG A 283 11.42 1.39 17.55
N ASP A 284 10.66 1.30 18.65
CA ASP A 284 9.91 0.08 18.99
C ASP A 284 8.61 0.06 18.17
N CYS A 285 8.75 -0.13 16.87
CA CYS A 285 7.67 -0.06 15.91
C CYS A 285 7.87 -1.08 14.79
N VAL A 286 6.81 -1.78 14.41
CA VAL A 286 6.76 -2.71 13.28
C VAL A 286 5.90 -2.12 12.17
N LEU A 287 6.37 -2.23 10.93
CA LEU A 287 5.58 -1.92 9.75
C LEU A 287 4.99 -3.20 9.18
N VAL A 288 3.66 -3.22 9.02
CA VAL A 288 2.89 -4.30 8.39
C VAL A 288 2.37 -3.78 7.05
N ALA A 289 2.61 -4.52 5.98
CA ALA A 289 2.29 -4.08 4.62
C ALA A 289 1.51 -5.14 3.82
N ALA A 290 0.64 -4.68 2.94
CA ALA A 290 -0.04 -5.53 1.98
C ALA A 290 0.93 -6.12 0.96
N ALA A 291 0.84 -7.41 0.69
CA ALA A 291 1.73 -8.10 -0.27
C ALA A 291 1.44 -7.72 -1.74
N GLY A 292 0.28 -7.12 -2.03
CA GLY A 292 -0.19 -6.80 -3.37
C GLY A 292 -1.20 -7.83 -3.92
N ASN A 293 -1.89 -7.44 -5.01
CA ASN A 293 -3.03 -8.23 -5.54
C ASN A 293 -2.87 -8.57 -7.03
N ASP A 294 -1.66 -8.92 -7.45
CA ASP A 294 -1.31 -9.19 -8.85
C ASP A 294 -1.14 -10.68 -9.15
N SER A 295 -1.40 -11.57 -8.19
CA SER A 295 -1.09 -13.02 -8.31
C SER A 295 0.38 -13.26 -8.70
N TRP A 296 1.32 -12.51 -8.11
CA TRP A 296 2.70 -12.44 -8.56
C TRP A 296 3.70 -12.77 -7.44
N ALA A 297 4.84 -13.36 -7.82
CA ALA A 297 5.92 -13.72 -6.88
C ALA A 297 7.05 -12.68 -6.81
N ALA A 298 7.07 -11.70 -7.73
CA ALA A 298 8.10 -10.67 -7.71
C ALA A 298 7.95 -9.73 -6.50
N PRO A 299 9.05 -9.05 -6.10
CA PRO A 299 9.01 -8.14 -4.97
C PRO A 299 7.97 -7.03 -5.13
N PHE A 300 7.20 -6.80 -4.07
CA PHE A 300 6.26 -5.69 -3.91
C PHE A 300 6.65 -4.91 -2.65
N TRP A 301 7.06 -3.67 -2.81
CA TRP A 301 7.64 -2.88 -1.73
C TRP A 301 6.60 -2.00 -1.06
N PRO A 302 6.57 -1.91 0.30
CA PRO A 302 7.60 -2.39 1.25
C PRO A 302 7.44 -3.84 1.74
N ALA A 303 6.41 -4.57 1.35
CA ALA A 303 6.14 -5.92 1.88
C ALA A 303 7.31 -6.90 1.71
N ALA A 304 8.09 -6.75 0.63
CA ALA A 304 9.25 -7.60 0.36
C ALA A 304 10.52 -7.25 1.18
N PHE A 305 10.49 -6.21 2.03
CA PHE A 305 11.64 -5.92 2.89
C PHE A 305 11.68 -6.85 4.11
N PRO A 306 12.87 -7.38 4.48
CA PRO A 306 12.99 -8.25 5.66
C PRO A 306 12.66 -7.59 7.00
N TRP A 307 12.53 -6.27 7.04
CA TRP A 307 12.18 -5.49 8.21
C TRP A 307 10.68 -5.12 8.29
N ALA A 308 9.94 -5.33 7.21
CA ALA A 308 8.49 -5.23 7.19
C ALA A 308 7.85 -6.59 7.44
N VAL A 309 6.54 -6.62 7.65
CA VAL A 309 5.73 -7.84 7.64
C VAL A 309 4.83 -7.79 6.42
N GLY A 310 5.16 -8.56 5.40
CA GLY A 310 4.35 -8.71 4.21
C GLY A 310 3.18 -9.66 4.43
N VAL A 311 1.95 -9.23 4.09
CA VAL A 311 0.74 -10.00 4.37
C VAL A 311 -0.01 -10.31 3.10
N GLY A 312 -0.15 -11.61 2.79
CA GLY A 312 -0.97 -12.16 1.73
C GLY A 312 -2.40 -12.44 2.18
N SER A 313 -3.29 -12.68 1.21
CA SER A 313 -4.71 -12.89 1.44
C SER A 313 -5.13 -14.35 1.32
N LEU A 314 -5.95 -14.81 2.27
CA LEU A 314 -6.68 -16.07 2.22
C LEU A 314 -8.17 -15.84 1.96
N ASP A 315 -8.78 -16.82 1.32
CA ASP A 315 -10.22 -17.02 1.25
C ASP A 315 -10.71 -17.66 2.56
N ARG A 316 -12.01 -17.64 2.79
CA ARG A 316 -12.63 -18.21 4.01
C ARG A 316 -12.38 -19.72 4.15
N ASP A 317 -12.13 -20.43 3.06
CA ASP A 317 -11.83 -21.86 3.06
C ASP A 317 -10.34 -22.18 3.30
N GLY A 318 -9.53 -21.16 3.64
CA GLY A 318 -8.11 -21.29 3.92
C GLY A 318 -7.20 -21.32 2.69
N ARG A 319 -7.75 -21.21 1.49
CA ARG A 319 -6.93 -21.12 0.28
C ARG A 319 -6.40 -19.72 0.08
N VAL A 320 -5.20 -19.61 -0.51
CA VAL A 320 -4.69 -18.32 -0.96
C VAL A 320 -5.64 -17.71 -1.98
N SER A 321 -6.02 -16.46 -1.75
CA SER A 321 -6.89 -15.72 -2.68
C SER A 321 -6.21 -15.61 -4.04
N ASP A 322 -6.98 -15.82 -5.11
CA ASP A 322 -6.47 -15.86 -6.47
C ASP A 322 -5.79 -14.57 -6.95
N PHE A 323 -6.08 -13.46 -6.30
CA PHE A 323 -5.43 -12.18 -6.53
C PHE A 323 -4.14 -12.00 -5.71
N SER A 324 -3.96 -12.71 -4.59
CA SER A 324 -2.87 -12.42 -3.65
C SER A 324 -1.49 -12.62 -4.27
N ASN A 325 -0.59 -11.65 -4.05
CA ASN A 325 0.82 -11.87 -4.26
C ASN A 325 1.36 -12.90 -3.24
N TYR A 326 2.47 -13.53 -3.59
CA TYR A 326 3.10 -14.60 -2.81
C TYR A 326 4.65 -14.51 -2.91
N GLY A 327 5.35 -15.51 -2.41
CA GLY A 327 6.81 -15.54 -2.44
C GLY A 327 7.42 -14.48 -1.51
N VAL A 328 8.39 -13.70 -1.98
CA VAL A 328 9.16 -12.77 -1.15
C VAL A 328 8.36 -11.60 -0.58
N SER A 329 7.16 -11.36 -1.08
CA SER A 329 6.29 -10.28 -0.62
C SER A 329 5.29 -10.69 0.45
N ALA A 330 5.23 -11.97 0.83
CA ALA A 330 4.29 -12.46 1.82
C ALA A 330 4.99 -13.34 2.86
N ASP A 331 5.22 -12.79 4.05
CA ASP A 331 5.74 -13.52 5.21
C ASP A 331 4.66 -14.41 5.83
N VAL A 332 3.41 -14.00 5.71
CA VAL A 332 2.25 -14.69 6.29
C VAL A 332 0.99 -14.40 5.48
N PHE A 333 0.07 -15.36 5.45
CA PHE A 333 -1.25 -15.22 4.84
C PHE A 333 -2.34 -15.26 5.89
N THR A 334 -3.36 -14.40 5.76
CA THR A 334 -4.56 -14.42 6.59
C THR A 334 -5.78 -13.96 5.80
N LEU A 335 -6.97 -13.99 6.40
CA LEU A 335 -8.20 -13.57 5.74
C LEU A 335 -8.10 -12.17 5.13
N GLY A 336 -8.40 -12.07 3.84
CA GLY A 336 -8.41 -10.80 3.09
C GLY A 336 -9.51 -10.73 2.04
N ARG A 337 -10.27 -11.82 1.82
CA ARG A 337 -11.40 -11.84 0.88
C ARG A 337 -12.74 -11.73 1.58
N ASN A 338 -13.59 -10.84 1.06
CA ASN A 338 -14.96 -10.63 1.54
C ASN A 338 -15.06 -10.22 3.02
N LEU A 339 -14.09 -9.48 3.52
CA LEU A 339 -14.21 -8.90 4.85
C LEU A 339 -15.35 -7.88 4.89
N VAL A 340 -15.96 -7.72 6.06
CA VAL A 340 -16.99 -6.72 6.30
C VAL A 340 -16.52 -5.82 7.44
N ASN A 341 -16.47 -4.52 7.19
CA ASN A 341 -16.13 -3.55 8.22
C ASN A 341 -16.71 -2.17 7.92
N ALA A 342 -16.37 -1.21 8.77
CA ALA A 342 -16.87 0.15 8.72
C ALA A 342 -16.58 0.82 7.37
N PHE A 343 -17.58 1.53 6.87
CA PHE A 343 -17.51 2.22 5.60
C PHE A 343 -18.39 3.48 5.63
N PRO A 344 -17.96 4.60 5.02
CA PRO A 344 -18.76 5.83 5.00
C PRO A 344 -20.09 5.64 4.29
N ASP A 345 -21.11 6.34 4.76
CA ASP A 345 -22.41 6.43 4.07
C ASP A 345 -22.25 7.32 2.82
N GLY A 346 -22.92 6.95 1.74
CA GLY A 346 -22.88 7.74 0.50
C GLY A 346 -23.24 6.93 -0.74
N THR A 347 -23.19 7.61 -1.87
CA THR A 347 -23.38 7.01 -3.20
C THR A 347 -22.02 6.77 -3.84
N PHE A 348 -21.77 5.56 -4.31
CA PHE A 348 -20.56 5.17 -4.99
C PHE A 348 -20.90 4.73 -6.42
N VAL A 349 -20.26 5.35 -7.38
CA VAL A 349 -20.33 4.92 -8.77
C VAL A 349 -19.13 4.04 -9.06
N CYS A 350 -19.37 2.80 -9.47
CA CYS A 350 -18.26 1.89 -9.80
C CYS A 350 -17.41 2.44 -10.94
N HIS A 351 -16.10 2.51 -10.71
CA HIS A 351 -15.12 3.07 -11.64
C HIS A 351 -14.46 2.01 -12.51
N GLU A 352 -14.54 0.75 -12.09
CA GLU A 352 -13.78 -0.35 -12.64
C GLU A 352 -14.66 -1.41 -13.33
N SER A 353 -14.15 -1.97 -14.41
CA SER A 353 -14.79 -3.10 -15.09
C SER A 353 -14.77 -4.35 -14.19
N PRO A 354 -15.80 -5.21 -14.23
CA PRO A 354 -16.96 -5.17 -15.12
C PRO A 354 -18.10 -4.28 -14.64
N SER A 355 -18.10 -3.80 -13.39
CA SER A 355 -19.20 -3.07 -12.76
C SER A 355 -19.21 -1.57 -13.08
N LYS A 356 -18.31 -1.11 -13.93
CA LYS A 356 -18.16 0.31 -14.24
C LYS A 356 -19.46 1.00 -14.63
N GLY A 357 -19.80 2.04 -13.86
CA GLY A 357 -21.03 2.81 -14.03
C GLY A 357 -22.21 2.30 -13.19
N ASP A 358 -22.09 1.14 -12.54
CA ASP A 358 -23.09 0.70 -11.56
C ASP A 358 -23.07 1.62 -10.33
N VAL A 359 -24.24 1.85 -9.77
CA VAL A 359 -24.41 2.72 -8.60
C VAL A 359 -24.69 1.87 -7.37
N ARG A 360 -23.89 2.05 -6.33
CA ARG A 360 -24.06 1.44 -5.01
C ARG A 360 -24.39 2.51 -3.97
N VAL A 361 -25.27 2.18 -3.01
CA VAL A 361 -25.68 3.11 -1.96
C VAL A 361 -25.36 2.52 -0.60
N PHE A 362 -24.37 3.09 0.06
CA PHE A 362 -23.96 2.70 1.40
C PHE A 362 -24.75 3.53 2.44
N SER A 363 -25.47 2.85 3.32
CA SER A 363 -26.31 3.47 4.35
C SER A 363 -26.34 2.67 5.67
N THR A 364 -25.58 1.58 5.71
CA THR A 364 -25.52 0.70 6.89
C THR A 364 -24.32 0.98 7.78
N GLY A 365 -23.40 1.85 7.35
CA GLY A 365 -22.10 2.08 7.98
C GLY A 365 -21.09 0.95 7.73
N LEU A 366 -21.44 -0.04 6.89
CA LEU A 366 -20.61 -1.20 6.57
C LEU A 366 -20.53 -1.42 5.07
N ALA A 367 -19.39 -1.96 4.63
CA ALA A 367 -19.20 -2.53 3.30
C ALA A 367 -18.55 -3.91 3.37
N ARG A 368 -18.63 -4.67 2.29
CA ARG A 368 -17.85 -5.87 2.05
C ARG A 368 -16.73 -5.55 1.05
N TRP A 369 -15.50 -5.96 1.38
CA TRP A 369 -14.35 -5.65 0.53
C TRP A 369 -13.30 -6.77 0.52
N SER A 370 -12.46 -6.81 -0.53
CA SER A 370 -11.43 -7.85 -0.70
C SER A 370 -10.10 -7.25 -1.14
N GLY A 371 -8.99 -7.77 -0.60
CA GLY A 371 -7.63 -7.38 -0.94
C GLY A 371 -6.63 -7.76 0.15
N THR A 372 -5.36 -7.87 -0.21
CA THR A 372 -4.26 -7.94 0.78
C THR A 372 -4.22 -6.71 1.67
N SER A 373 -4.76 -5.59 1.19
CA SER A 373 -5.02 -4.36 1.96
C SER A 373 -5.83 -4.60 3.23
N PHE A 374 -6.70 -5.62 3.24
CA PHE A 374 -7.55 -5.95 4.38
C PHE A 374 -7.01 -7.14 5.18
N ALA A 375 -6.11 -7.93 4.62
CA ALA A 375 -5.35 -8.94 5.36
C ALA A 375 -4.27 -8.30 6.25
N ALA A 376 -3.56 -7.28 5.75
CA ALA A 376 -2.53 -6.57 6.51
C ALA A 376 -3.03 -6.02 7.87
N PRO A 377 -4.16 -5.31 7.97
CA PRO A 377 -4.66 -4.81 9.24
C PRO A 377 -5.13 -5.90 10.21
N VAL A 378 -5.46 -7.12 9.74
CA VAL A 378 -5.69 -8.27 10.62
C VAL A 378 -4.40 -8.59 11.39
N VAL A 379 -3.26 -8.72 10.68
CA VAL A 379 -1.96 -8.99 11.30
C VAL A 379 -1.52 -7.81 12.19
N ALA A 380 -1.67 -6.58 11.71
CA ALA A 380 -1.36 -5.38 12.49
C ALA A 380 -2.13 -5.35 13.83
N GLY A 381 -3.43 -5.65 13.78
CA GLY A 381 -4.27 -5.75 14.97
C GLY A 381 -3.87 -6.89 15.90
N LEU A 382 -3.51 -8.07 15.36
CA LEU A 382 -3.03 -9.20 16.17
C LEU A 382 -1.72 -8.87 16.88
N ILE A 383 -0.78 -8.19 16.22
CA ILE A 383 0.47 -7.71 16.83
C ILE A 383 0.15 -6.71 17.94
N ALA A 384 -0.69 -5.70 17.65
CA ALA A 384 -1.10 -4.71 18.64
C ALA A 384 -1.79 -5.35 19.86
N ARG A 385 -2.66 -6.33 19.64
CA ARG A 385 -3.30 -7.10 20.70
C ARG A 385 -2.28 -7.86 21.54
N HIS A 386 -1.31 -8.53 20.91
CA HIS A 386 -0.25 -9.25 21.63
C HIS A 386 0.55 -8.30 22.51
N ILE A 387 0.98 -7.14 21.99
CA ILE A 387 1.66 -6.10 22.77
C ILE A 387 0.80 -5.67 23.96
N SER A 388 -0.50 -5.42 23.74
CA SER A 388 -1.43 -4.99 24.78
C SER A 388 -1.55 -6.03 25.91
N GLU A 389 -1.67 -7.31 25.56
CA GLU A 389 -1.90 -8.40 26.52
C GLU A 389 -0.63 -8.81 27.28
N THR A 390 0.55 -8.73 26.64
CA THR A 390 1.82 -9.26 27.21
C THR A 390 2.77 -8.17 27.72
N GLY A 391 2.63 -6.94 27.20
CA GLY A 391 3.58 -5.85 27.45
C GLY A 391 4.91 -6.01 26.71
N SER A 392 5.00 -6.94 25.72
CA SER A 392 6.19 -7.17 24.90
C SER A 392 6.52 -5.93 24.03
N THR A 393 7.72 -5.92 23.48
CA THR A 393 8.11 -4.99 22.41
C THR A 393 7.37 -5.32 21.11
N ALA A 394 7.34 -4.37 20.18
CA ALA A 394 6.72 -4.57 18.88
C ALA A 394 7.39 -5.71 18.09
N ALA A 395 8.72 -5.82 18.15
CA ALA A 395 9.47 -6.89 17.50
C ALA A 395 9.16 -8.28 18.11
N GLU A 396 9.11 -8.41 19.44
CA GLU A 396 8.76 -9.67 20.11
C GLU A 396 7.31 -10.08 19.78
N ALA A 397 6.40 -9.12 19.72
CA ALA A 397 5.01 -9.39 19.37
C ALA A 397 4.86 -9.86 17.92
N ARG A 398 5.56 -9.20 16.98
CA ARG A 398 5.65 -9.65 15.59
C ARG A 398 6.10 -11.10 15.51
N ASP A 399 7.23 -11.42 16.14
CA ASP A 399 7.81 -12.76 16.09
C ASP A 399 6.88 -13.81 16.71
N ALA A 400 6.20 -13.46 17.80
CA ALA A 400 5.22 -14.34 18.45
C ALA A 400 3.99 -14.59 17.56
N VAL A 401 3.46 -13.55 16.90
CA VAL A 401 2.32 -13.69 16.00
C VAL A 401 2.70 -14.54 14.77
N LEU A 402 3.85 -14.26 14.14
CA LEU A 402 4.31 -15.03 12.99
C LEU A 402 4.64 -16.49 13.35
N ALA A 403 5.18 -16.76 14.53
CA ALA A 403 5.43 -18.11 15.01
C ALA A 403 4.14 -18.93 15.27
N GLY A 404 3.00 -18.25 15.42
CA GLY A 404 1.68 -18.89 15.52
C GLY A 404 1.09 -19.34 14.18
N ALA A 405 1.69 -18.96 13.05
CA ALA A 405 1.22 -19.33 11.74
C ALA A 405 1.60 -20.78 11.38
N THR A 406 0.68 -21.48 10.68
CA THR A 406 0.87 -22.86 10.23
C THR A 406 1.53 -22.86 8.85
N PRO A 407 2.64 -23.57 8.63
CA PRO A 407 3.26 -23.69 7.30
C PRO A 407 2.29 -24.27 6.27
N ASP A 408 2.27 -23.71 5.06
CA ASP A 408 1.57 -24.32 3.93
C ASP A 408 2.32 -25.54 3.40
N SER A 409 1.60 -26.41 2.71
CA SER A 409 2.16 -27.58 2.03
C SER A 409 2.98 -27.22 0.80
N ASP A 410 2.68 -26.07 0.15
CA ASP A 410 3.45 -25.51 -0.95
C ASP A 410 4.50 -24.52 -0.41
N PRO A 411 5.81 -24.81 -0.57
CA PRO A 411 6.86 -23.95 -0.03
C PRO A 411 6.96 -22.56 -0.71
N VAL A 412 6.26 -22.35 -1.83
CA VAL A 412 6.17 -21.05 -2.50
C VAL A 412 5.11 -20.16 -1.85
N VAL A 413 4.17 -20.78 -1.15
CA VAL A 413 3.16 -20.11 -0.34
C VAL A 413 3.70 -20.00 1.09
N GLY A 414 3.62 -18.81 1.66
CA GLY A 414 4.03 -18.58 3.04
C GLY A 414 3.08 -19.22 4.06
N PRO A 415 3.42 -19.19 5.35
CA PRO A 415 2.59 -19.76 6.40
C PRO A 415 1.26 -19.04 6.54
N HIS A 416 0.23 -19.80 6.96
CA HIS A 416 -1.14 -19.31 7.15
C HIS A 416 -1.41 -18.99 8.61
N LEU A 417 -1.89 -17.79 8.88
CA LEU A 417 -2.37 -17.36 10.18
C LEU A 417 -3.90 -17.49 10.20
N GLU A 418 -4.38 -18.63 10.68
CA GLU A 418 -5.80 -18.85 10.88
C GLU A 418 -6.31 -18.02 12.06
N LEU A 419 -7.47 -17.39 11.88
CA LEU A 419 -8.12 -16.72 12.98
C LEU A 419 -8.75 -17.75 13.93
N HIS A 420 -8.66 -17.47 15.23
CA HIS A 420 -9.35 -18.29 16.22
C HIS A 420 -10.86 -18.33 15.93
N PRO A 421 -11.55 -19.45 16.15
CA PRO A 421 -13.01 -19.57 15.90
C PRO A 421 -13.89 -18.49 16.55
N ASP A 422 -13.39 -17.82 17.60
CA ASP A 422 -14.09 -16.70 18.22
C ASP A 422 -14.27 -15.48 17.30
N PHE A 423 -13.55 -15.43 16.17
CA PHE A 423 -13.64 -14.37 15.16
C PHE A 423 -14.57 -14.74 13.97
N GLU A 424 -15.10 -15.95 13.93
CA GLU A 424 -16.00 -16.43 12.87
C GLU A 424 -17.47 -16.01 13.06
#